data_53677781d1d019c1011c926486370197
#
_entry.id   53677781d1d019c1011c926486370197
#
_cell.length_a   1.000
_cell.length_b   1.000
_cell.length_c   1.000
_cell.angle_alpha   90.00
_cell.angle_beta   90.00
_cell.angle_gamma   90.00
#
_symmetry.space_group_name_H-M   'P 1'
#
loop_
_entity.id
_entity.type
_entity.pdbx_description
1 polymer ?
#
loop_
_entity_poly.entity_id
_entity_poly.type
_entity_poly.pdbx_seq_one_letter_code
_entity_poly.pdbx_strand_id
1 'polypeptide(L)'
;KKIKYKKYVAEYMNDIGNAYACSDILVCRAGAGTVKEVEMYGLPAIFIPYPYATDNHQYFNAKSIEKEGFLEIMEEKNMTEKAITAFIEKHINNPIDNERKISPEIYPQEKLAQEVLKLIR
;
A
#
# COMPACT_ATOMS: atom_id res chain seq x y z
N LYS A 1 24.73 7.51 9.80
CA LYS A 1 23.65 7.96 10.68
C LYS A 1 22.53 6.92 10.72
N LYS A 2 22.41 6.23 11.83
CA LYS A 2 21.35 5.24 11.99
C LYS A 2 20.02 5.94 12.19
N ILE A 3 19.10 5.78 11.25
CA ILE A 3 17.74 6.24 11.38
C ILE A 3 16.97 5.20 12.20
N LYS A 4 16.49 5.60 13.37
CA LYS A 4 15.60 4.74 14.17
C LYS A 4 14.20 4.81 13.58
N TYR A 5 13.68 3.68 13.16
CA TYR A 5 12.30 3.57 12.68
C TYR A 5 11.53 2.55 13.51
N LYS A 6 10.24 2.77 13.62
CA LYS A 6 9.35 1.80 14.25
C LYS A 6 8.95 0.75 13.23
N LYS A 7 8.97 -0.49 13.64
CA LYS A 7 8.64 -1.63 12.78
C LYS A 7 7.60 -2.51 13.48
N TYR A 8 6.59 -2.87 12.74
CA TYR A 8 5.61 -3.87 13.15
C TYR A 8 5.61 -5.00 12.12
N VAL A 9 5.67 -6.25 12.60
CA VAL A 9 5.65 -7.44 11.74
C VAL A 9 4.62 -8.41 12.30
N ALA A 10 3.71 -8.85 11.45
CA ALA A 10 2.70 -9.84 11.81
C ALA A 10 2.60 -10.87 10.69
N GLU A 11 2.37 -12.13 11.09
CA GLU A 11 2.13 -13.21 10.13
C GLU A 11 0.80 -13.02 9.40
N TYR A 12 -0.20 -12.55 10.12
CA TYR A 12 -1.54 -12.28 9.60
C TYR A 12 -2.14 -11.06 10.31
N MET A 13 -2.95 -10.31 9.59
CA MET A 13 -3.61 -9.12 10.12
C MET A 13 -5.11 -9.19 9.86
N ASN A 14 -5.91 -9.32 10.93
CA ASN A 14 -7.37 -9.37 10.83
C ASN A 14 -7.98 -8.03 10.39
N ASP A 15 -7.33 -6.93 10.79
CA ASP A 15 -7.84 -5.57 10.55
C ASP A 15 -7.03 -4.87 9.47
N ILE A 16 -6.85 -5.51 8.32
CA ILE A 16 -6.05 -4.97 7.22
C ILE A 16 -6.57 -3.61 6.73
N GLY A 17 -7.87 -3.38 6.80
CA GLY A 17 -8.45 -2.10 6.44
C GLY A 17 -7.92 -0.93 7.27
N ASN A 18 -7.66 -1.15 8.57
CA ASN A 18 -7.06 -0.15 9.44
C ASN A 18 -5.61 0.16 9.02
N ALA A 19 -4.87 -0.86 8.62
CA ALA A 19 -3.52 -0.70 8.10
C ALA A 19 -3.51 0.16 6.83
N TYR A 20 -4.40 -0.09 5.90
CA TYR A 20 -4.55 0.73 4.70
C TYR A 20 -4.89 2.18 5.03
N ALA A 21 -5.83 2.37 5.93
CA ALA A 21 -6.29 3.71 6.31
C ALA A 21 -5.18 4.56 6.96
N CYS A 22 -4.23 3.91 7.62
CA CYS A 22 -3.10 4.58 8.27
C CYS A 22 -1.86 4.68 7.40
N SER A 23 -1.87 4.07 6.23
CA SER A 23 -0.71 4.03 5.34
C SER A 23 -0.65 5.26 4.45
N ASP A 24 0.54 5.69 4.14
CA ASP A 24 0.81 6.75 3.16
C ASP A 24 1.21 6.17 1.81
N ILE A 25 1.86 5.04 1.82
CA ILE A 25 2.35 4.32 0.64
C ILE A 25 2.21 2.83 0.90
N LEU A 26 1.93 2.08 -0.14
CA LEU A 26 1.81 0.64 -0.05
C LEU A 26 2.74 -0.05 -1.05
N VAL A 27 3.36 -1.14 -0.60
CA VAL A 27 4.09 -2.07 -1.48
C VAL A 27 3.52 -3.45 -1.21
N CYS A 28 2.96 -4.08 -2.23
CA CYS A 28 2.23 -5.33 -2.04
C CYS A 28 2.18 -6.19 -3.28
N ARG A 29 1.77 -7.44 -3.10
CA ARG A 29 1.36 -8.30 -4.20
C ARG A 29 0.03 -7.80 -4.79
N ALA A 30 -0.32 -8.27 -5.97
CA ALA A 30 -1.49 -7.80 -6.71
C ALA A 30 -2.63 -8.83 -6.78
N GLY A 31 -2.94 -9.45 -5.65
CA GLY A 31 -4.13 -10.28 -5.55
C GLY A 31 -5.40 -9.46 -5.81
N ALA A 32 -6.44 -10.09 -6.35
CA ALA A 32 -7.66 -9.38 -6.78
C ALA A 32 -8.31 -8.56 -5.66
N GLY A 33 -8.38 -9.10 -4.46
CA GLY A 33 -8.92 -8.38 -3.30
C GLY A 33 -8.06 -7.19 -2.90
N THR A 34 -6.76 -7.39 -2.83
CA THR A 34 -5.80 -6.33 -2.47
C THR A 34 -5.85 -5.16 -3.45
N VAL A 35 -5.88 -5.44 -4.74
CA VAL A 35 -5.94 -4.42 -5.79
C VAL A 35 -7.18 -3.55 -5.64
N LYS A 36 -8.34 -4.16 -5.40
CA LYS A 36 -9.59 -3.42 -5.17
C LYS A 36 -9.54 -2.59 -3.89
N GLU A 37 -9.00 -3.13 -2.83
CA GLU A 37 -8.86 -2.42 -1.55
C GLU A 37 -7.94 -1.20 -1.69
N VAL A 38 -6.80 -1.36 -2.34
CA VAL A 38 -5.86 -0.26 -2.57
C VAL A 38 -6.50 0.85 -3.40
N GLU A 39 -7.23 0.49 -4.45
CA GLU A 39 -7.97 1.45 -5.27
C GLU A 39 -9.01 2.20 -4.43
N MET A 40 -9.76 1.46 -3.62
CA MET A 40 -10.82 2.03 -2.77
C MET A 40 -10.25 2.99 -1.71
N TYR A 41 -9.11 2.67 -1.12
CA TYR A 41 -8.46 3.54 -0.12
C TYR A 41 -7.69 4.71 -0.74
N GLY A 42 -7.49 4.71 -2.06
CA GLY A 42 -6.82 5.79 -2.75
C GLY A 42 -5.35 5.95 -2.37
N LEU A 43 -4.67 4.84 -2.10
CA LEU A 43 -3.28 4.83 -1.69
C LEU A 43 -2.33 4.78 -2.88
N PRO A 44 -1.25 5.56 -2.87
CA PRO A 44 -0.15 5.31 -3.81
C PRO A 44 0.47 3.96 -3.51
N ALA A 45 0.68 3.16 -4.52
CA ALA A 45 1.14 1.79 -4.34
C ALA A 45 2.09 1.32 -5.44
N ILE A 46 3.02 0.46 -5.05
CA ILE A 46 3.77 -0.38 -5.96
C ILE A 46 3.21 -1.79 -5.84
N PHE A 47 2.68 -2.32 -6.92
CA PHE A 47 2.27 -3.70 -7.03
C PHE A 47 3.41 -4.55 -7.57
N ILE A 48 3.79 -5.57 -6.82
CA ILE A 48 4.79 -6.56 -7.23
C ILE A 48 4.05 -7.86 -7.51
N PRO A 49 3.68 -8.13 -8.78
CA PRO A 49 2.90 -9.32 -9.10
C PRO A 49 3.67 -10.60 -8.73
N TYR A 50 2.94 -11.57 -8.17
CA TYR A 50 3.52 -12.89 -7.93
C TYR A 50 3.79 -13.57 -9.28
N PRO A 51 5.06 -13.90 -9.59
CA PRO A 51 5.44 -14.33 -10.95
C PRO A 51 4.96 -15.73 -11.31
N TYR A 52 4.59 -16.54 -10.32
CA TYR A 52 4.14 -17.92 -10.51
C TYR A 52 2.61 -18.05 -10.43
N ALA A 53 1.88 -16.95 -10.41
CA ALA A 53 0.42 -16.98 -10.44
C ALA A 53 -0.08 -17.52 -11.78
N THR A 54 -1.15 -18.33 -11.72
CA THR A 54 -1.78 -18.92 -12.92
C THR A 54 -2.17 -17.84 -13.92
N ASP A 55 -1.79 -18.03 -15.19
CA ASP A 55 -2.12 -17.10 -16.30
C ASP A 55 -1.71 -15.65 -16.04
N ASN A 56 -0.73 -15.44 -15.17
CA ASN A 56 -0.23 -14.10 -14.83
C ASN A 56 -1.34 -13.18 -14.27
N HIS A 57 -2.26 -13.76 -13.49
CA HIS A 57 -3.43 -13.03 -12.97
C HIS A 57 -3.05 -11.79 -12.17
N GLN A 58 -2.01 -11.84 -11.34
CA GLN A 58 -1.65 -10.70 -10.52
C GLN A 58 -1.15 -9.52 -11.35
N TYR A 59 -0.40 -9.77 -12.41
CA TYR A 59 0.00 -8.71 -13.33
C TYR A 59 -1.22 -8.02 -13.95
N PHE A 60 -2.16 -8.78 -14.46
CA PHE A 60 -3.36 -8.23 -15.08
C PHE A 60 -4.29 -7.54 -14.08
N ASN A 61 -4.36 -8.05 -12.85
CA ASN A 61 -5.11 -7.37 -11.78
C ASN A 61 -4.57 -5.96 -11.54
N ALA A 62 -3.26 -5.82 -11.39
CA ALA A 62 -2.63 -4.52 -11.21
C ALA A 62 -2.76 -3.64 -12.45
N LYS A 63 -2.61 -4.24 -13.64
CA LYS A 63 -2.71 -3.51 -14.91
C LYS A 63 -4.08 -2.86 -15.09
N SER A 64 -5.14 -3.48 -14.59
CA SER A 64 -6.51 -2.95 -14.69
C SER A 64 -6.72 -1.63 -13.96
N ILE A 65 -5.91 -1.35 -12.95
CA ILE A 65 -6.01 -0.11 -12.17
C ILE A 65 -4.74 0.74 -12.23
N GLU A 66 -3.79 0.38 -13.09
CA GLU A 66 -2.53 1.11 -13.22
C GLU A 66 -2.75 2.59 -13.47
N LYS A 67 -2.05 3.41 -12.72
CA LYS A 67 -2.09 4.86 -12.84
C LYS A 67 -0.67 5.38 -12.68
N GLU A 68 -0.12 5.90 -13.76
CA GLU A 68 1.26 6.37 -13.79
C GLU A 68 1.57 7.31 -12.62
N GLY A 69 2.66 7.02 -11.94
CA GLY A 69 3.13 7.81 -10.82
C GLY A 69 2.34 7.62 -9.52
N PHE A 70 1.31 6.79 -9.51
CA PHE A 70 0.45 6.61 -8.34
C PHE A 70 0.20 5.13 -8.02
N LEU A 71 -0.24 4.35 -9.01
CA LEU A 71 -0.40 2.91 -8.91
C LEU A 71 0.52 2.28 -9.96
N GLU A 72 1.69 1.85 -9.53
CA GLU A 72 2.72 1.35 -10.42
C GLU A 72 2.93 -0.15 -10.26
N ILE A 73 3.28 -0.80 -11.36
CA ILE A 73 3.61 -2.22 -11.38
C ILE A 73 5.12 -2.35 -11.47
N MET A 74 5.68 -3.15 -10.57
CA MET A 74 7.10 -3.46 -10.58
C MET A 74 7.27 -4.97 -10.50
N GLU A 75 7.65 -5.60 -11.61
CA GLU A 75 7.90 -7.04 -11.60
C GLU A 75 9.18 -7.36 -10.81
N GLU A 76 9.20 -8.52 -10.13
CA GLU A 76 10.33 -8.92 -9.29
C GLU A 76 11.68 -8.82 -10.00
N LYS A 77 11.74 -9.25 -11.27
CA LYS A 77 12.96 -9.22 -12.08
C LYS A 77 13.52 -7.80 -12.31
N ASN A 78 12.67 -6.80 -12.19
CA ASN A 78 13.02 -5.38 -12.41
C ASN A 78 13.10 -4.59 -11.10
N MET A 79 12.82 -5.24 -9.97
CA MET A 79 12.77 -4.58 -8.67
C MET A 79 14.18 -4.21 -8.20
N THR A 80 14.38 -2.92 -7.91
CA THR A 80 15.62 -2.41 -7.36
C THR A 80 15.33 -1.52 -6.15
N GLU A 81 16.27 -1.49 -5.22
CA GLU A 81 16.20 -0.58 -4.07
C GLU A 81 16.03 0.87 -4.53
N LYS A 82 16.76 1.26 -5.56
CA LYS A 82 16.71 2.62 -6.12
C LYS A 82 15.32 2.98 -6.63
N ALA A 83 14.65 2.08 -7.34
CA ALA A 83 13.32 2.30 -7.89
C ALA A 83 12.27 2.45 -6.77
N ILE A 84 12.34 1.59 -5.76
CA ILE A 84 11.44 1.66 -4.60
C ILE A 84 11.67 2.96 -3.83
N THR A 85 12.92 3.30 -3.56
CA THR A 85 13.29 4.53 -2.85
C THR A 85 12.78 5.76 -3.59
N ALA A 86 12.95 5.82 -4.90
CA ALA A 86 12.48 6.94 -5.71
C ALA A 86 10.96 7.12 -5.62
N PHE A 87 10.20 6.03 -5.65
CA PHE A 87 8.76 6.07 -5.49
C PHE A 87 8.35 6.60 -4.10
N ILE A 88 9.01 6.09 -3.06
CA ILE A 88 8.74 6.50 -1.67
C ILE A 88 9.03 8.00 -1.50
N GLU A 89 10.20 8.45 -1.93
CA GLU A 89 10.58 9.87 -1.82
C GLU A 89 9.62 10.79 -2.54
N LYS A 90 9.18 10.40 -3.72
CA LYS A 90 8.20 11.16 -4.50
C LYS A 90 6.91 11.41 -3.71
N HIS A 91 6.41 10.40 -3.03
CA HIS A 91 5.14 10.49 -2.31
C HIS A 91 5.27 11.06 -0.91
N ILE A 92 6.44 10.97 -0.29
CA ILE A 92 6.69 11.60 1.01
C ILE A 92 6.87 13.11 0.84
N ASN A 93 7.66 13.53 -0.16
CA ASN A 93 7.99 14.95 -0.37
C ASN A 93 6.86 15.74 -1.05
N ASN A 94 6.02 15.05 -1.79
CA ASN A 94 4.83 15.63 -2.43
C ASN A 94 3.59 14.89 -1.93
N PRO A 95 3.17 15.11 -0.66
CA PRO A 95 1.90 14.55 -0.24
C PRO A 95 0.86 15.07 -1.22
N ILE A 96 0.31 14.19 -2.02
CA ILE A 96 -0.86 14.47 -2.83
C ILE A 96 -1.88 14.98 -1.82
N ASP A 97 -2.50 16.14 -2.11
CA ASP A 97 -3.64 16.62 -1.35
C ASP A 97 -4.57 15.45 -1.12
N ASN A 98 -4.39 14.87 0.04
CA ASN A 98 -5.02 13.61 0.38
C ASN A 98 -6.45 13.88 0.80
N GLU A 99 -7.25 14.29 -0.14
CA GLU A 99 -8.66 13.95 -0.06
C GLU A 99 -8.77 12.44 -0.27
N ARG A 100 -8.12 11.69 0.60
CA ARG A 100 -8.42 10.29 0.72
C ARG A 100 -9.89 10.22 1.08
N LYS A 101 -10.70 9.87 0.11
CA LYS A 101 -12.12 9.65 0.30
C LYS A 101 -12.36 8.32 1.03
N ILE A 102 -11.73 8.18 2.18
CA ILE A 102 -12.19 7.21 3.16
C ILE A 102 -13.38 7.89 3.77
N SER A 103 -14.55 7.30 3.59
CA SER A 103 -15.72 7.81 4.27
C SER A 103 -15.41 7.93 5.76
N PRO A 104 -15.41 9.15 6.33
CA PRO A 104 -15.10 9.33 7.76
C PRO A 104 -16.10 8.62 8.67
N GLU A 105 -17.21 8.16 8.11
CA GLU A 105 -18.23 7.41 8.83
C GLU A 105 -17.80 5.97 9.14
N ILE A 106 -16.85 5.40 8.35
CA ILE A 106 -16.39 4.02 8.54
C ILE A 106 -15.27 3.95 9.56
N TYR A 107 -14.39 4.96 9.59
CA TYR A 107 -13.25 4.97 10.52
C TYR A 107 -13.01 6.38 11.07
N PRO A 108 -13.65 6.75 12.20
CA PRO A 108 -13.30 7.98 12.91
C PRO A 108 -11.81 7.97 13.25
N GLN A 109 -11.12 9.09 13.06
CA GLN A 109 -9.68 9.19 13.27
C GLN A 109 -9.22 8.67 14.64
N GLU A 110 -10.02 8.92 15.69
CA GLU A 110 -9.72 8.43 17.05
C GLU A 110 -9.75 6.92 17.12
N LYS A 111 -10.71 6.29 16.46
CA LYS A 111 -10.83 4.82 16.42
C LYS A 111 -9.70 4.19 15.64
N LEU A 112 -9.28 4.82 14.55
CA LEU A 112 -8.10 4.40 13.77
C LEU A 112 -6.83 4.47 14.62
N ALA A 113 -6.62 5.55 15.35
CA ALA A 113 -5.47 5.69 16.24
C ALA A 113 -5.45 4.59 17.31
N GLN A 114 -6.59 4.26 17.91
CA GLN A 114 -6.71 3.19 18.88
C GLN A 114 -6.40 1.82 18.30
N GLU A 115 -6.91 1.52 17.09
CA GLU A 115 -6.65 0.25 16.41
C GLU A 115 -5.18 0.12 15.99
N VAL A 116 -4.58 1.19 15.49
CA VAL A 116 -3.14 1.20 15.18
C VAL A 116 -2.30 0.95 16.43
N LEU A 117 -2.66 1.55 17.55
CA LEU A 117 -1.98 1.33 18.83
C LEU A 117 -2.09 -0.12 19.29
N LYS A 118 -3.22 -0.77 19.06
CA LYS A 118 -3.38 -2.22 19.34
C LYS A 118 -2.48 -3.09 18.46
N LEU A 119 -2.25 -2.69 17.22
CA LEU A 119 -1.40 -3.42 16.29
C LEU A 119 0.10 -3.27 16.62
N ILE A 120 0.47 -2.18 17.28
CA ILE A 120 1.87 -1.85 17.60
C ILE A 120 2.28 -2.46 18.97
N ARG A 121 1.34 -2.90 19.77
CA ARG A 121 1.60 -3.48 21.11
C ARG A 121 1.91 -5.00 21.01
#